data_44b9db30d732b5ede6e2927717cb0774
#
_entry.id   44b9db30d732b5ede6e2927717cb0774
#
_cell.length_a   1.000
_cell.length_b   1.000
_cell.length_c   1.000
_cell.angle_alpha   90.00
_cell.angle_beta   90.00
_cell.angle_gamma   90.00
#
_symmetry.space_group_name_H-M   'P 1'
#
loop_
_entity.id
_entity.type
_entity.pdbx_description
1 polymer ?
#
loop_
_entity_poly.entity_id
_entity_poly.type
_entity_poly.pdbx_seq_one_letter_code
_entity_poly.pdbx_strand_id
1 'polypeptide(L)'
;MKKILLLGGSAQQIVAIKTAQKLGYYTVLCDYLPDNPGQYEADKFYLVSTTDKDAVLEVARNEQVDGVLAYASDPAAPTAAYIAEKLGLSGAPYHSVETLCNKDQFRKFLIENGFSTPKAKGYASAEDALKEKENFEFPIIIKPVDSSGSKGATVLQTEDGLKNALDFAFSFSRCHRIIVEHFIEKKHPYLIGGDVFIENGKIVLWGLLNCHRDNCVNPLVPVGKSYPLQLEDEDIQHVKETLSSMVEKLRISNGSMNVELVVDKSNRVWPIDVGRILRTFKIKKNVEVTDNGKIII
;
A
#
# COMPACT_ATOMS: atom_id res chain seq x y z
N MET A 1 26.31 17.52 2.79
CA MET A 1 25.81 16.16 2.44
C MET A 1 24.30 16.18 2.60
N LYS A 2 23.54 15.66 1.63
CA LYS A 2 22.08 15.59 1.75
C LYS A 2 21.68 14.55 2.77
N LYS A 3 20.62 14.85 3.54
CA LYS A 3 20.07 13.97 4.57
C LYS A 3 18.75 13.34 4.16
N ILE A 4 18.59 12.06 4.45
CA ILE A 4 17.31 11.35 4.26
C ILE A 4 16.81 10.79 5.58
N LEU A 5 15.53 11.04 5.87
CA LEU A 5 14.82 10.43 6.97
C LEU A 5 14.16 9.12 6.50
N LEU A 6 14.47 8.04 7.18
CA LEU A 6 13.94 6.70 6.94
C LEU A 6 12.98 6.32 8.07
N LEU A 7 11.79 5.85 7.72
CA LEU A 7 10.77 5.45 8.68
C LEU A 7 10.66 3.94 8.75
N GLY A 8 11.24 3.37 9.82
CA GLY A 8 11.30 1.94 10.09
C GLY A 8 12.68 1.33 9.86
N GLY A 9 13.13 0.55 10.86
CA GLY A 9 14.45 -0.07 10.94
C GLY A 9 14.44 -1.60 10.96
N SER A 10 13.35 -2.27 10.53
CA SER A 10 13.29 -3.73 10.47
C SER A 10 14.29 -4.31 9.47
N ALA A 11 14.58 -5.60 9.60
CA ALA A 11 15.57 -6.30 8.75
C ALA A 11 15.35 -6.09 7.24
N GLN A 12 14.08 -6.07 6.79
CA GLN A 12 13.73 -5.83 5.39
C GLN A 12 13.98 -4.38 4.94
N GLN A 13 14.13 -3.43 5.87
CA GLN A 13 14.33 -2.01 5.59
C GLN A 13 15.83 -1.61 5.55
N ILE A 14 16.72 -2.47 6.01
CA ILE A 14 18.17 -2.25 5.96
C ILE A 14 18.67 -1.97 4.54
N VAL A 15 18.07 -2.63 3.55
CA VAL A 15 18.44 -2.40 2.14
C VAL A 15 18.24 -0.94 1.72
N ALA A 16 17.20 -0.27 2.22
CA ALA A 16 16.95 1.14 1.93
C ALA A 16 17.99 2.05 2.59
N ILE A 17 18.37 1.74 3.85
CA ILE A 17 19.41 2.48 4.57
C ILE A 17 20.75 2.38 3.81
N LYS A 18 21.20 1.16 3.52
CA LYS A 18 22.45 0.92 2.79
C LYS A 18 22.46 1.50 1.37
N THR A 19 21.33 1.47 0.70
CA THR A 19 21.21 2.08 -0.63
C THR A 19 21.32 3.61 -0.55
N ALA A 20 20.67 4.23 0.42
CA ALA A 20 20.79 5.67 0.63
C ALA A 20 22.25 6.10 0.92
N GLN A 21 22.95 5.35 1.75
CA GLN A 21 24.38 5.60 2.06
C GLN A 21 25.27 5.45 0.82
N LYS A 22 25.04 4.39 0.01
CA LYS A 22 25.77 4.20 -1.27
C LYS A 22 25.55 5.35 -2.26
N LEU A 23 24.39 6.00 -2.19
CA LEU A 23 24.07 7.20 -2.98
C LEU A 23 24.60 8.50 -2.37
N GLY A 24 25.34 8.42 -1.28
CA GLY A 24 25.98 9.57 -0.61
C GLY A 24 25.05 10.38 0.30
N TYR A 25 23.96 9.80 0.78
CA TYR A 25 23.08 10.45 1.76
C TYR A 25 23.50 10.12 3.19
N TYR A 26 23.38 11.11 4.08
CA TYR A 26 23.37 10.88 5.51
C TYR A 26 22.00 10.33 5.93
N THR A 27 21.96 9.20 6.60
CA THR A 27 20.74 8.48 6.94
C THR A 27 20.31 8.77 8.38
N VAL A 28 19.11 9.33 8.53
CA VAL A 28 18.42 9.51 9.81
C VAL A 28 17.30 8.47 9.88
N LEU A 29 17.21 7.72 10.96
CA LEU A 29 16.22 6.66 11.15
C LEU A 29 15.29 6.98 12.31
N CYS A 30 13.98 6.82 12.11
CA CYS A 30 12.98 6.74 13.18
C CYS A 30 12.38 5.35 13.24
N ASP A 31 12.30 4.77 14.43
CA ASP A 31 11.58 3.53 14.72
C ASP A 31 11.13 3.52 16.19
N TYR A 32 10.03 2.81 16.48
CA TYR A 32 9.49 2.69 17.84
C TYR A 32 10.16 1.58 18.65
N LEU A 33 10.87 0.65 18.00
CA LEU A 33 11.60 -0.44 18.67
C LEU A 33 13.02 0.00 19.01
N PRO A 34 13.40 -0.07 20.31
CA PRO A 34 14.72 0.35 20.75
C PRO A 34 15.86 -0.56 20.30
N ASP A 35 15.54 -1.79 19.89
CA ASP A 35 16.48 -2.85 19.47
C ASP A 35 16.33 -3.23 17.99
N ASN A 36 15.72 -2.37 17.16
CA ASN A 36 15.58 -2.64 15.73
C ASN A 36 16.96 -2.72 15.04
N PRO A 37 17.14 -3.64 14.06
CA PRO A 37 18.45 -3.83 13.43
C PRO A 37 18.92 -2.63 12.59
N GLY A 38 18.02 -1.80 12.08
CA GLY A 38 18.36 -0.63 11.27
C GLY A 38 19.11 0.46 12.05
N GLN A 39 18.95 0.54 13.38
CA GLN A 39 19.66 1.52 14.21
C GLN A 39 21.18 1.36 14.14
N TYR A 40 21.67 0.15 13.92
CA TYR A 40 23.11 -0.14 13.83
C TYR A 40 23.68 0.13 12.44
N GLU A 41 22.82 0.38 11.47
CA GLU A 41 23.18 0.63 10.08
C GLU A 41 23.02 2.11 9.68
N ALA A 42 22.09 2.83 10.31
CA ALA A 42 21.86 4.26 10.03
C ALA A 42 22.92 5.14 10.69
N ASP A 43 23.22 6.30 10.08
CA ASP A 43 24.15 7.27 10.66
C ASP A 43 23.62 7.92 11.95
N LYS A 44 22.29 8.04 12.09
CA LYS A 44 21.63 8.55 13.29
C LYS A 44 20.27 7.88 13.51
N PHE A 45 19.97 7.53 14.75
CA PHE A 45 18.72 6.90 15.16
C PHE A 45 17.97 7.73 16.18
N TYR A 46 16.65 7.76 16.02
CA TYR A 46 15.68 8.35 16.95
C TYR A 46 14.64 7.31 17.33
N LEU A 47 14.46 7.09 18.63
CA LEU A 47 13.40 6.23 19.17
C LEU A 47 12.07 6.99 19.13
N VAL A 48 11.45 7.02 17.96
CA VAL A 48 10.20 7.72 17.68
C VAL A 48 9.30 6.83 16.82
N SER A 49 8.02 6.70 17.21
CA SER A 49 7.06 5.94 16.43
C SER A 49 6.89 6.52 15.02
N THR A 50 7.02 5.69 14.02
CA THR A 50 6.87 6.08 12.60
C THR A 50 5.43 6.52 12.24
N THR A 51 4.46 6.31 13.13
CA THR A 51 3.06 6.74 12.97
C THR A 51 2.75 8.03 13.75
N ASP A 52 3.66 8.51 14.59
CA ASP A 52 3.55 9.80 15.27
C ASP A 52 4.05 10.91 14.34
N LYS A 53 3.12 11.51 13.60
CA LYS A 53 3.43 12.51 12.59
C LYS A 53 4.14 13.74 13.13
N ASP A 54 3.75 14.18 14.33
CA ASP A 54 4.27 15.43 14.91
C ASP A 54 5.67 15.22 15.48
N ALA A 55 5.90 14.12 16.20
CA ALA A 55 7.23 13.78 16.71
C ALA A 55 8.24 13.53 15.58
N VAL A 56 7.83 12.83 14.51
CA VAL A 56 8.68 12.61 13.34
C VAL A 56 8.94 13.92 12.58
N LEU A 57 7.96 14.84 12.50
CA LEU A 57 8.14 16.15 11.89
C LEU A 57 9.19 17.00 12.67
N GLU A 58 9.17 16.92 14.00
CA GLU A 58 10.17 17.58 14.83
C GLU A 58 11.59 17.05 14.54
N VAL A 59 11.76 15.74 14.49
CA VAL A 59 13.03 15.12 14.06
C VAL A 59 13.45 15.61 12.69
N ALA A 60 12.55 15.62 11.72
CA ALA A 60 12.82 16.03 10.34
C ALA A 60 13.29 17.50 10.26
N ARG A 61 12.69 18.40 11.07
CA ARG A 61 13.08 19.81 11.16
C ARG A 61 14.43 19.97 11.82
N ASN A 62 14.66 19.33 12.96
CA ASN A 62 15.90 19.43 13.72
C ASN A 62 17.09 18.90 12.90
N GLU A 63 16.88 17.86 12.12
CA GLU A 63 17.88 17.29 11.23
C GLU A 63 18.01 18.03 9.89
N GLN A 64 17.08 18.90 9.54
CA GLN A 64 17.03 19.59 8.25
C GLN A 64 17.12 18.61 7.06
N VAL A 65 16.23 17.62 7.06
CA VAL A 65 16.28 16.55 6.06
C VAL A 65 15.87 17.03 4.66
N ASP A 66 16.55 16.54 3.64
CA ASP A 66 16.24 16.82 2.22
C ASP A 66 15.21 15.86 1.63
N GLY A 67 14.88 14.80 2.37
CA GLY A 67 13.93 13.78 1.93
C GLY A 67 13.46 12.89 3.07
N VAL A 68 12.30 12.27 2.88
CA VAL A 68 11.71 11.28 3.79
C VAL A 68 11.25 10.06 3.01
N LEU A 69 11.44 8.88 3.57
CA LEU A 69 11.11 7.59 2.94
C LEU A 69 10.53 6.61 3.95
N ALA A 70 9.35 6.08 3.64
CA ALA A 70 8.72 4.95 4.35
C ALA A 70 8.86 3.68 3.48
N TYR A 71 10.05 3.07 3.47
CA TYR A 71 10.31 1.87 2.68
C TYR A 71 9.61 0.65 3.29
N ALA A 72 8.82 -0.07 2.48
CA ALA A 72 8.12 -1.30 2.85
C ALA A 72 7.28 -1.17 4.15
N SER A 73 6.68 0.00 4.40
CA SER A 73 5.87 0.27 5.58
C SER A 73 4.61 1.08 5.24
N ASP A 74 3.48 0.39 5.05
CA ASP A 74 2.20 1.05 4.82
C ASP A 74 1.79 1.97 5.99
N PRO A 75 2.00 1.59 7.27
CA PRO A 75 1.65 2.45 8.39
C PRO A 75 2.43 3.77 8.44
N ALA A 76 3.66 3.77 7.94
CA ALA A 76 4.52 4.96 7.96
C ALA A 76 4.36 5.84 6.70
N ALA A 77 3.72 5.35 5.65
CA ALA A 77 3.57 6.08 4.40
C ALA A 77 2.81 7.42 4.57
N PRO A 78 1.69 7.50 5.32
CA PRO A 78 1.02 8.77 5.59
C PRO A 78 1.91 9.77 6.33
N THR A 79 2.70 9.30 7.29
CA THR A 79 3.66 10.15 8.02
C THR A 79 4.72 10.72 7.08
N ALA A 80 5.29 9.89 6.20
CA ALA A 80 6.27 10.35 5.21
C ALA A 80 5.68 11.42 4.27
N ALA A 81 4.46 11.22 3.79
CA ALA A 81 3.77 12.17 2.93
C ALA A 81 3.44 13.48 3.65
N TYR A 82 2.97 13.40 4.90
CA TYR A 82 2.70 14.56 5.75
C TYR A 82 3.96 15.42 5.94
N ILE A 83 5.09 14.80 6.28
CA ILE A 83 6.36 15.51 6.48
C ILE A 83 6.84 16.13 5.17
N ALA A 84 6.75 15.39 4.06
CA ALA A 84 7.13 15.91 2.76
C ALA A 84 6.33 17.17 2.40
N GLU A 85 5.03 17.17 2.63
CA GLU A 85 4.13 18.31 2.39
C GLU A 85 4.46 19.50 3.32
N LYS A 86 4.63 19.25 4.63
CA LYS A 86 4.94 20.28 5.63
C LYS A 86 6.27 20.96 5.44
N LEU A 87 7.26 20.26 4.86
CA LEU A 87 8.60 20.78 4.61
C LEU A 87 8.82 21.21 3.15
N GLY A 88 7.79 21.19 2.30
CA GLY A 88 7.93 21.51 0.88
C GLY A 88 8.86 20.56 0.12
N LEU A 89 9.02 19.34 0.63
CA LEU A 89 9.80 18.31 -0.03
C LEU A 89 8.97 17.66 -1.14
N SER A 90 9.62 17.12 -2.16
CA SER A 90 8.93 16.40 -3.21
C SER A 90 8.27 15.13 -2.64
N GLY A 91 7.04 14.81 -2.97
CA GLY A 91 6.28 13.66 -2.48
C GLY A 91 4.91 13.57 -3.12
N ALA A 92 4.19 12.48 -2.85
CA ALA A 92 2.77 12.41 -3.16
C ALA A 92 1.97 13.28 -2.18
N PRO A 93 0.80 13.81 -2.59
CA PRO A 93 -0.06 14.59 -1.69
C PRO A 93 -0.44 13.77 -0.45
N TYR A 94 -0.35 14.36 0.73
CA TYR A 94 -0.67 13.67 1.99
C TYR A 94 -2.06 13.04 1.98
N HIS A 95 -3.07 13.81 1.54
CA HIS A 95 -4.45 13.34 1.45
C HIS A 95 -4.59 12.10 0.55
N SER A 96 -3.87 12.04 -0.57
CA SER A 96 -3.91 10.89 -1.49
C SER A 96 -3.30 9.64 -0.87
N VAL A 97 -2.18 9.80 -0.15
CA VAL A 97 -1.55 8.68 0.56
C VAL A 97 -2.44 8.20 1.71
N GLU A 98 -3.03 9.11 2.47
CA GLU A 98 -3.95 8.79 3.56
C GLU A 98 -5.19 8.04 3.04
N THR A 99 -5.77 8.51 1.93
CA THR A 99 -6.89 7.84 1.24
C THR A 99 -6.54 6.40 0.87
N LEU A 100 -5.37 6.18 0.28
CA LEU A 100 -4.93 4.84 -0.14
C LEU A 100 -4.60 3.91 1.03
N CYS A 101 -4.13 4.46 2.14
CA CYS A 101 -3.79 3.68 3.34
C CYS A 101 -5.01 3.34 4.22
N ASN A 102 -6.19 3.87 3.90
CA ASN A 102 -7.45 3.66 4.64
C ASN A 102 -8.49 3.04 3.73
N LYS A 103 -8.86 1.79 3.98
CA LYS A 103 -9.71 1.02 3.07
C LYS A 103 -11.11 1.63 2.86
N ASP A 104 -11.73 2.16 3.90
CA ASP A 104 -13.02 2.82 3.79
C ASP A 104 -12.94 4.15 3.02
N GLN A 105 -11.89 4.93 3.23
CA GLN A 105 -11.63 6.14 2.44
C GLN A 105 -11.29 5.79 0.98
N PHE A 106 -10.54 4.72 0.77
CA PHE A 106 -10.24 4.24 -0.57
C PHE A 106 -11.50 3.79 -1.32
N ARG A 107 -12.42 3.06 -0.68
CA ARG A 107 -13.71 2.70 -1.28
C ARG A 107 -14.55 3.92 -1.63
N LYS A 108 -14.59 4.91 -0.75
CA LYS A 108 -15.26 6.19 -1.02
C LYS A 108 -14.66 6.89 -2.24
N PHE A 109 -13.33 6.98 -2.32
CA PHE A 109 -12.64 7.54 -3.47
C PHE A 109 -13.00 6.81 -4.78
N LEU A 110 -13.04 5.48 -4.77
CA LEU A 110 -13.42 4.69 -5.96
C LEU A 110 -14.85 5.03 -6.41
N ILE A 111 -15.81 5.10 -5.48
CA ILE A 111 -17.22 5.47 -5.78
C ILE A 111 -17.28 6.86 -6.39
N GLU A 112 -16.70 7.86 -5.74
CA GLU A 112 -16.75 9.27 -6.14
C GLU A 112 -16.12 9.54 -7.50
N ASN A 113 -15.19 8.68 -7.93
CA ASN A 113 -14.50 8.80 -9.21
C ASN A 113 -14.96 7.79 -10.28
N GLY A 114 -16.03 7.02 -10.00
CA GLY A 114 -16.64 6.10 -10.98
C GLY A 114 -15.85 4.82 -11.25
N PHE A 115 -14.93 4.44 -10.36
CA PHE A 115 -14.23 3.16 -10.45
C PHE A 115 -15.08 2.02 -9.89
N SER A 116 -14.86 0.80 -10.41
CA SER A 116 -15.48 -0.38 -9.83
C SER A 116 -15.00 -0.59 -8.39
N THR A 117 -15.95 -0.77 -7.49
CA THR A 117 -15.68 -1.01 -6.07
C THR A 117 -16.68 -1.99 -5.50
N PRO A 118 -16.25 -2.94 -4.64
CA PRO A 118 -17.19 -3.83 -3.99
C PRO A 118 -18.18 -3.04 -3.12
N LYS A 119 -19.41 -3.55 -2.99
CA LYS A 119 -20.33 -3.04 -1.97
C LYS A 119 -19.65 -3.22 -0.61
N ALA A 120 -19.45 -2.15 0.09
CA ALA A 120 -18.64 -2.11 1.30
C ALA A 120 -19.22 -1.17 2.35
N LYS A 121 -19.07 -1.53 3.64
CA LYS A 121 -19.44 -0.66 4.75
C LYS A 121 -18.44 -0.80 5.89
N GLY A 122 -17.99 0.34 6.41
CA GLY A 122 -17.13 0.44 7.58
C GLY A 122 -17.95 0.41 8.89
N TYR A 123 -17.40 -0.25 9.92
CA TYR A 123 -18.01 -0.35 11.25
C TYR A 123 -17.00 0.00 12.34
N ALA A 124 -17.48 0.66 13.39
CA ALA A 124 -16.71 0.98 14.59
C ALA A 124 -16.96 0.00 15.74
N SER A 125 -17.95 -0.89 15.62
CA SER A 125 -18.21 -1.97 16.57
C SER A 125 -18.71 -3.23 15.87
N ALA A 126 -18.43 -4.40 16.46
CA ALA A 126 -18.94 -5.67 15.97
C ALA A 126 -20.47 -5.76 16.14
N GLU A 127 -21.01 -5.14 17.17
CA GLU A 127 -22.43 -5.12 17.45
C GLU A 127 -23.22 -4.40 16.36
N ASP A 128 -22.71 -3.27 15.86
CA ASP A 128 -23.38 -2.53 14.78
C ASP A 128 -23.32 -3.30 13.46
N ALA A 129 -22.22 -3.99 13.19
CA ALA A 129 -22.12 -4.89 12.04
C ALA A 129 -23.13 -6.05 12.14
N LEU A 130 -23.28 -6.65 13.31
CA LEU A 130 -24.24 -7.74 13.55
C LEU A 130 -25.70 -7.30 13.43
N LYS A 131 -26.05 -6.06 13.80
CA LYS A 131 -27.41 -5.51 13.62
C LYS A 131 -27.80 -5.39 12.15
N GLU A 132 -26.81 -5.26 11.27
CA GLU A 132 -27.00 -5.05 9.84
C GLU A 132 -26.70 -6.30 8.99
N LYS A 133 -26.50 -7.46 9.61
CA LYS A 133 -26.09 -8.70 8.93
C LYS A 133 -26.99 -9.13 7.77
N GLU A 134 -28.28 -8.84 7.85
CA GLU A 134 -29.27 -9.11 6.79
C GLU A 134 -28.98 -8.33 5.48
N ASN A 135 -28.15 -7.27 5.53
CA ASN A 135 -27.72 -6.50 4.39
C ASN A 135 -26.46 -7.06 3.71
N PHE A 136 -25.85 -8.10 4.28
CA PHE A 136 -24.64 -8.69 3.73
C PHE A 136 -24.96 -9.66 2.60
N GLU A 137 -24.38 -9.41 1.43
CA GLU A 137 -24.48 -10.26 0.26
C GLU A 137 -23.27 -11.19 0.22
N PHE A 138 -23.46 -12.43 0.71
CA PHE A 138 -22.37 -13.42 0.73
C PHE A 138 -22.00 -13.90 -0.70
N PRO A 139 -20.71 -14.23 -0.96
CA PRO A 139 -19.59 -14.22 0.00
C PRO A 139 -19.11 -12.81 0.36
N ILE A 140 -18.65 -12.64 1.60
CA ILE A 140 -18.10 -11.37 2.08
C ILE A 140 -16.66 -11.53 2.55
N ILE A 141 -15.91 -10.42 2.57
CA ILE A 141 -14.62 -10.31 3.25
C ILE A 141 -14.72 -9.26 4.36
N ILE A 142 -14.24 -9.62 5.55
CA ILE A 142 -14.15 -8.75 6.71
C ILE A 142 -12.67 -8.47 6.96
N LYS A 143 -12.29 -7.22 7.14
CA LYS A 143 -10.88 -6.85 7.36
C LYS A 143 -10.73 -5.54 8.11
N PRO A 144 -9.63 -5.33 8.88
CA PRO A 144 -9.30 -4.03 9.46
C PRO A 144 -9.10 -2.97 8.36
N VAL A 145 -9.52 -1.72 8.61
CA VAL A 145 -9.35 -0.64 7.60
C VAL A 145 -7.89 -0.21 7.45
N ASP A 146 -7.07 -0.41 8.47
CA ASP A 146 -5.70 0.11 8.62
C ASP A 146 -4.63 -0.98 8.74
N SER A 147 -4.94 -2.21 8.35
CA SER A 147 -4.03 -3.36 8.38
C SER A 147 -3.57 -3.73 6.96
N SER A 148 -2.36 -4.27 6.85
CA SER A 148 -1.74 -4.75 5.60
C SER A 148 -1.36 -6.24 5.70
N GLY A 149 -1.11 -6.88 4.55
CA GLY A 149 -0.68 -8.28 4.48
C GLY A 149 -1.75 -9.27 4.94
N SER A 150 -3.02 -8.95 4.72
CA SER A 150 -4.18 -9.80 5.05
C SER A 150 -4.33 -10.11 6.55
N LYS A 151 -3.64 -9.39 7.44
CA LYS A 151 -3.76 -9.57 8.89
C LYS A 151 -5.16 -9.16 9.34
N GLY A 152 -5.84 -10.05 10.07
CA GLY A 152 -7.21 -9.82 10.54
C GLY A 152 -8.28 -9.96 9.45
N ALA A 153 -7.93 -10.43 8.24
CA ALA A 153 -8.88 -10.61 7.14
C ALA A 153 -9.48 -12.02 7.16
N THR A 154 -10.80 -12.12 6.97
CA THR A 154 -11.56 -13.39 6.88
C THR A 154 -12.57 -13.32 5.75
N VAL A 155 -12.63 -14.36 4.93
CA VAL A 155 -13.69 -14.54 3.91
C VAL A 155 -14.73 -15.49 4.46
N LEU A 156 -16.00 -15.10 4.39
CA LEU A 156 -17.14 -15.92 4.79
C LEU A 156 -18.03 -16.20 3.57
N GLN A 157 -18.35 -17.48 3.37
CA GLN A 157 -19.27 -17.93 2.33
C GLN A 157 -20.73 -17.82 2.78
N THR A 158 -20.98 -17.90 4.09
CA THR A 158 -22.27 -17.82 4.74
C THR A 158 -22.16 -17.00 6.01
N GLU A 159 -23.26 -16.81 6.75
CA GLU A 159 -23.27 -16.12 8.03
C GLU A 159 -22.51 -16.89 9.16
N ASP A 160 -22.21 -18.16 8.92
CA ASP A 160 -21.54 -18.99 9.92
C ASP A 160 -20.18 -18.41 10.31
N GLY A 161 -19.97 -18.19 11.60
CA GLY A 161 -18.73 -17.61 12.13
C GLY A 161 -18.62 -16.09 12.00
N LEU A 162 -19.68 -15.39 11.58
CA LEU A 162 -19.65 -13.92 11.37
C LEU A 162 -19.12 -13.17 12.60
N LYS A 163 -19.64 -13.48 13.80
CA LYS A 163 -19.20 -12.81 15.04
C LYS A 163 -17.70 -12.99 15.27
N ASN A 164 -17.19 -14.21 15.12
CA ASN A 164 -15.77 -14.51 15.33
C ASN A 164 -14.89 -13.78 14.32
N ALA A 165 -15.31 -13.69 13.06
CA ALA A 165 -14.60 -12.97 12.02
C ALA A 165 -14.57 -11.45 12.28
N LEU A 166 -15.66 -10.87 12.77
CA LEU A 166 -15.72 -9.46 13.19
C LEU A 166 -14.76 -9.19 14.35
N ASP A 167 -14.84 -9.99 15.43
CA ASP A 167 -13.98 -9.84 16.61
C ASP A 167 -12.50 -10.02 16.23
N PHE A 168 -12.18 -10.97 15.35
CA PHE A 168 -10.84 -11.17 14.82
C PHE A 168 -10.33 -9.96 14.05
N ALA A 169 -11.14 -9.38 13.16
CA ALA A 169 -10.75 -8.17 12.42
C ALA A 169 -10.51 -6.98 13.36
N PHE A 170 -11.38 -6.78 14.37
CA PHE A 170 -11.17 -5.71 15.37
C PHE A 170 -9.88 -5.88 16.16
N SER A 171 -9.46 -7.11 16.47
CA SER A 171 -8.23 -7.36 17.23
C SER A 171 -6.96 -6.91 16.49
N PHE A 172 -7.01 -6.75 15.15
CA PHE A 172 -5.91 -6.27 14.32
C PHE A 172 -6.02 -4.80 13.89
N SER A 173 -7.14 -4.13 14.19
CA SER A 173 -7.34 -2.73 13.85
C SER A 173 -6.76 -1.80 14.92
N ARG A 174 -5.84 -0.94 14.54
CA ARG A 174 -5.25 0.08 15.44
C ARG A 174 -6.20 1.25 15.69
N CYS A 175 -7.01 1.60 14.71
CA CYS A 175 -8.02 2.66 14.81
C CYS A 175 -9.40 2.14 15.25
N HIS A 176 -9.51 0.86 15.67
CA HIS A 176 -10.76 0.21 16.06
C HIS A 176 -11.88 0.35 15.03
N ARG A 177 -11.53 0.14 13.75
CA ARG A 177 -12.47 0.14 12.63
C ARG A 177 -12.22 -1.03 11.70
N ILE A 178 -13.30 -1.62 11.24
CA ILE A 178 -13.28 -2.69 10.24
C ILE A 178 -14.12 -2.29 9.02
N ILE A 179 -13.92 -3.02 7.92
CA ILE A 179 -14.77 -2.93 6.75
C ILE A 179 -15.28 -4.33 6.38
N VAL A 180 -16.57 -4.42 6.05
CA VAL A 180 -17.21 -5.60 5.47
C VAL A 180 -17.48 -5.30 4.00
N GLU A 181 -17.00 -6.16 3.12
CA GLU A 181 -17.11 -5.99 1.66
C GLU A 181 -17.64 -7.24 0.99
N HIS A 182 -18.43 -7.08 -0.06
CA HIS A 182 -18.74 -8.19 -0.96
C HIS A 182 -17.43 -8.73 -1.58
N PHE A 183 -17.26 -10.06 -1.58
CA PHE A 183 -16.06 -10.70 -2.11
C PHE A 183 -16.15 -10.85 -3.61
N ILE A 184 -15.24 -10.21 -4.35
CA ILE A 184 -15.24 -10.21 -5.81
C ILE A 184 -14.59 -11.48 -6.35
N GLU A 185 -15.35 -12.23 -7.15
CA GLU A 185 -14.85 -13.41 -7.86
C GLU A 185 -14.03 -13.03 -9.10
N LYS A 186 -12.81 -13.56 -9.17
CA LYS A 186 -11.90 -13.36 -10.32
C LYS A 186 -12.31 -14.25 -11.51
N LYS A 187 -12.09 -13.77 -12.74
CA LYS A 187 -12.22 -14.60 -13.94
C LYS A 187 -10.98 -15.46 -14.22
N HIS A 188 -9.86 -15.15 -13.63
CA HIS A 188 -8.57 -15.84 -13.80
C HIS A 188 -8.03 -16.32 -12.44
N PRO A 189 -7.09 -17.30 -12.41
CA PRO A 189 -6.70 -17.95 -11.15
C PRO A 189 -5.94 -17.05 -10.18
N TYR A 190 -5.38 -15.93 -10.62
CA TYR A 190 -4.50 -15.07 -9.81
C TYR A 190 -5.09 -13.70 -9.52
N LEU A 191 -4.67 -13.07 -8.42
CA LEU A 191 -4.78 -11.62 -8.29
C LEU A 191 -3.72 -10.97 -9.18
N ILE A 192 -4.04 -9.80 -9.72
CA ILE A 192 -3.05 -8.93 -10.35
C ILE A 192 -2.45 -8.10 -9.24
N GLY A 193 -1.14 -8.14 -9.10
CA GLY A 193 -0.45 -7.32 -8.11
C GLY A 193 0.93 -6.93 -8.57
N GLY A 194 1.58 -6.06 -7.83
CA GLY A 194 2.92 -5.60 -8.14
C GLY A 194 3.10 -4.13 -7.88
N ASP A 195 4.11 -3.55 -8.49
CA ASP A 195 4.44 -2.15 -8.30
C ASP A 195 4.46 -1.43 -9.65
N VAL A 196 3.82 -0.27 -9.71
CA VAL A 196 3.95 0.64 -10.84
C VAL A 196 4.78 1.85 -10.43
N PHE A 197 5.53 2.41 -11.39
CA PHE A 197 6.34 3.58 -11.15
C PHE A 197 5.81 4.79 -11.91
N ILE A 198 5.67 5.90 -11.20
CA ILE A 198 5.06 7.12 -11.70
C ILE A 198 6.14 8.21 -11.80
N GLU A 199 6.22 8.86 -12.94
CA GLU A 199 7.05 10.02 -13.19
C GLU A 199 6.23 11.09 -13.91
N ASN A 200 6.24 12.32 -13.37
CA ASN A 200 5.50 13.46 -13.92
C ASN A 200 4.00 13.15 -14.17
N GLY A 201 3.37 12.43 -13.23
CA GLY A 201 1.96 12.05 -13.30
C GLY A 201 1.62 10.92 -14.27
N LYS A 202 2.62 10.27 -14.87
CA LYS A 202 2.42 9.14 -15.79
C LYS A 202 3.09 7.88 -15.27
N ILE A 203 2.45 6.74 -15.45
CA ILE A 203 3.06 5.45 -15.14
C ILE A 203 4.07 5.12 -16.24
N VAL A 204 5.36 5.05 -15.87
CA VAL A 204 6.48 4.80 -16.79
C VAL A 204 7.03 3.38 -16.67
N LEU A 205 6.73 2.65 -15.57
CA LEU A 205 7.07 1.24 -15.40
C LEU A 205 5.85 0.47 -14.87
N TRP A 206 5.57 -0.66 -15.52
CA TRP A 206 4.44 -1.55 -15.22
C TRP A 206 4.98 -2.89 -14.69
N GLY A 207 5.23 -2.97 -13.39
CA GLY A 207 5.67 -4.20 -12.71
C GLY A 207 4.50 -5.06 -12.27
N LEU A 208 3.54 -5.32 -13.17
CA LEU A 208 2.34 -6.11 -12.88
C LEU A 208 2.63 -7.61 -12.99
N LEU A 209 2.19 -8.37 -12.00
CA LEU A 209 2.52 -9.78 -11.80
C LEU A 209 1.26 -10.58 -11.43
N ASN A 210 1.27 -11.88 -11.73
CA ASN A 210 0.30 -12.82 -11.17
C ASN A 210 0.65 -13.08 -9.70
N CYS A 211 -0.25 -12.83 -8.77
CA CYS A 211 -0.05 -13.08 -7.35
C CYS A 211 -0.63 -14.44 -6.96
N HIS A 212 0.25 -15.37 -6.64
CA HIS A 212 -0.13 -16.71 -6.20
C HIS A 212 -0.56 -16.71 -4.74
N ARG A 213 -1.56 -17.53 -4.43
CA ARG A 213 -2.11 -17.76 -3.09
C ARG A 213 -2.06 -19.24 -2.76
N ASP A 214 -1.81 -19.59 -1.51
CA ASP A 214 -1.89 -20.98 -1.07
C ASP A 214 -3.26 -21.26 -0.44
N ASN A 215 -4.12 -21.92 -1.20
CA ASN A 215 -5.46 -22.25 -0.73
C ASN A 215 -5.47 -23.31 0.39
N CYS A 216 -4.35 -24.01 0.61
CA CYS A 216 -4.27 -25.04 1.66
C CYS A 216 -4.00 -24.43 3.05
N VAL A 217 -3.30 -23.29 3.11
CA VAL A 217 -2.92 -22.65 4.38
C VAL A 217 -3.78 -21.42 4.62
N ASN A 218 -3.67 -20.40 3.77
CA ASN A 218 -4.47 -19.18 3.84
C ASN A 218 -4.56 -18.53 2.45
N PRO A 219 -5.74 -18.59 1.80
CA PRO A 219 -5.92 -18.10 0.44
C PRO A 219 -5.81 -16.57 0.31
N LEU A 220 -5.68 -15.85 1.40
CA LEU A 220 -5.49 -14.40 1.40
C LEU A 220 -4.01 -14.00 1.43
N VAL A 221 -3.10 -14.88 1.86
CA VAL A 221 -1.66 -14.57 1.97
C VAL A 221 -0.95 -14.90 0.66
N PRO A 222 -0.14 -13.95 0.12
CA PRO A 222 0.66 -14.21 -1.08
C PRO A 222 1.81 -15.16 -0.76
N VAL A 223 2.00 -16.17 -1.61
CA VAL A 223 3.09 -17.16 -1.50
C VAL A 223 4.10 -17.06 -2.65
N GLY A 224 3.79 -16.30 -3.68
CA GLY A 224 4.69 -16.09 -4.80
C GLY A 224 4.10 -15.16 -5.86
N LYS A 225 4.94 -14.77 -6.80
CA LYS A 225 4.56 -13.96 -7.96
C LYS A 225 5.19 -14.56 -9.22
N SER A 226 4.51 -14.45 -10.36
CA SER A 226 5.03 -14.87 -11.67
C SER A 226 4.75 -13.82 -12.75
N TYR A 227 5.57 -13.85 -13.80
CA TYR A 227 5.50 -13.01 -14.99
C TYR A 227 5.66 -13.90 -16.24
N PRO A 228 5.06 -13.59 -17.37
CA PRO A 228 4.15 -12.47 -17.65
C PRO A 228 2.76 -12.65 -17.02
N LEU A 229 1.94 -11.58 -17.03
CA LEU A 229 0.54 -11.67 -16.64
C LEU A 229 -0.20 -12.67 -17.52
N GLN A 230 -0.97 -13.57 -16.88
CA GLN A 230 -1.83 -14.55 -17.56
C GLN A 230 -3.23 -13.97 -17.75
N LEU A 231 -3.32 -12.89 -18.52
CA LEU A 231 -4.54 -12.20 -18.91
C LEU A 231 -4.53 -11.93 -20.40
N GLU A 232 -5.71 -11.75 -20.98
CA GLU A 232 -5.86 -11.29 -22.34
C GLU A 232 -5.35 -9.83 -22.47
N ASP A 233 -4.84 -9.46 -23.64
CA ASP A 233 -4.28 -8.12 -23.88
C ASP A 233 -5.30 -7.01 -23.61
N GLU A 234 -6.57 -7.22 -23.90
CA GLU A 234 -7.66 -6.28 -23.62
C GLU A 234 -7.81 -6.02 -22.11
N ASP A 235 -7.77 -7.06 -21.28
CA ASP A 235 -7.84 -6.92 -19.82
C ASP A 235 -6.62 -6.19 -19.26
N ILE A 236 -5.43 -6.50 -19.81
CA ILE A 236 -4.19 -5.79 -19.43
C ILE A 236 -4.31 -4.30 -19.76
N GLN A 237 -4.90 -3.97 -20.91
CA GLN A 237 -5.11 -2.58 -21.31
C GLN A 237 -6.11 -1.88 -20.38
N HIS A 238 -7.24 -2.51 -20.03
CA HIS A 238 -8.21 -1.97 -19.07
C HIS A 238 -7.60 -1.75 -17.67
N VAL A 239 -6.72 -2.67 -17.21
CA VAL A 239 -5.97 -2.50 -15.96
C VAL A 239 -5.08 -1.27 -16.02
N LYS A 240 -4.35 -1.08 -17.13
CA LYS A 240 -3.47 0.08 -17.32
C LYS A 240 -4.24 1.40 -17.36
N GLU A 241 -5.37 1.43 -18.04
CA GLU A 241 -6.24 2.61 -18.11
C GLU A 241 -6.81 2.96 -16.74
N THR A 242 -7.31 1.96 -16.00
CA THR A 242 -7.81 2.14 -14.63
C THR A 242 -6.74 2.73 -13.72
N LEU A 243 -5.53 2.16 -13.71
CA LEU A 243 -4.43 2.65 -12.87
C LEU A 243 -3.96 4.04 -13.29
N SER A 244 -3.88 4.33 -14.59
CA SER A 244 -3.51 5.65 -15.09
C SER A 244 -4.51 6.73 -14.67
N SER A 245 -5.81 6.42 -14.78
CA SER A 245 -6.88 7.32 -14.30
C SER A 245 -6.84 7.52 -12.79
N MET A 246 -6.54 6.46 -12.01
CA MET A 246 -6.37 6.59 -10.55
C MET A 246 -5.21 7.51 -10.18
N VAL A 247 -4.05 7.37 -10.84
CA VAL A 247 -2.88 8.22 -10.64
C VAL A 247 -3.23 9.70 -10.89
N GLU A 248 -3.96 9.98 -11.96
CA GLU A 248 -4.43 11.33 -12.29
C GLU A 248 -5.36 11.89 -11.20
N LYS A 249 -6.40 11.14 -10.82
CA LYS A 249 -7.38 11.56 -9.79
C LYS A 249 -6.75 11.76 -8.42
N LEU A 250 -5.76 10.94 -8.07
CA LEU A 250 -4.98 11.05 -6.84
C LEU A 250 -3.88 12.12 -6.93
N ARG A 251 -3.67 12.75 -8.10
CA ARG A 251 -2.63 13.77 -8.33
C ARG A 251 -1.22 13.31 -7.92
N ILE A 252 -0.92 12.04 -8.13
CA ILE A 252 0.39 11.49 -7.81
C ILE A 252 1.34 11.87 -8.94
N SER A 253 2.31 12.72 -8.65
CA SER A 253 3.28 13.17 -9.66
C SER A 253 4.48 12.24 -9.80
N ASN A 254 4.99 11.70 -8.70
CA ASN A 254 6.18 10.85 -8.69
C ASN A 254 6.13 9.83 -7.56
N GLY A 255 6.64 8.64 -7.82
CA GLY A 255 6.75 7.58 -6.82
C GLY A 255 6.39 6.21 -7.36
N SER A 256 6.56 5.17 -6.54
CA SER A 256 6.03 3.85 -6.84
C SER A 256 4.72 3.62 -6.08
N MET A 257 3.81 2.91 -6.69
CA MET A 257 2.52 2.56 -6.12
C MET A 257 2.35 1.05 -6.18
N ASN A 258 2.19 0.39 -5.03
CA ASN A 258 1.83 -1.01 -4.98
C ASN A 258 0.36 -1.18 -5.28
N VAL A 259 0.01 -2.18 -6.09
CA VAL A 259 -1.36 -2.40 -6.53
C VAL A 259 -1.78 -3.86 -6.35
N GLU A 260 -3.04 -4.07 -5.97
CA GLU A 260 -3.74 -5.34 -6.07
C GLU A 260 -5.09 -5.12 -6.75
N LEU A 261 -5.34 -5.86 -7.85
CA LEU A 261 -6.55 -5.74 -8.64
C LEU A 261 -7.13 -7.13 -8.97
N VAL A 262 -8.42 -7.13 -9.28
CA VAL A 262 -9.14 -8.28 -9.83
C VAL A 262 -9.78 -7.87 -11.14
N VAL A 263 -9.78 -8.76 -12.13
CA VAL A 263 -10.67 -8.70 -13.29
C VAL A 263 -11.75 -9.73 -13.10
N ASP A 264 -13.03 -9.33 -13.14
CA ASP A 264 -14.18 -10.21 -12.96
C ASP A 264 -14.61 -10.87 -14.29
N LYS A 265 -15.59 -11.78 -14.21
CA LYS A 265 -16.15 -12.49 -15.38
C LYS A 265 -16.80 -11.57 -16.44
N SER A 266 -17.06 -10.31 -16.07
CA SER A 266 -17.61 -9.27 -16.96
C SER A 266 -16.53 -8.31 -17.47
N ASN A 267 -15.26 -8.66 -17.35
CA ASN A 267 -14.08 -7.88 -17.74
C ASN A 267 -13.95 -6.53 -17.00
N ARG A 268 -14.62 -6.36 -15.85
CA ARG A 268 -14.48 -5.16 -15.04
C ARG A 268 -13.24 -5.27 -14.18
N VAL A 269 -12.48 -4.18 -14.10
CA VAL A 269 -11.30 -4.05 -13.25
C VAL A 269 -11.71 -3.53 -11.89
N TRP A 270 -11.36 -4.26 -10.85
CA TRP A 270 -11.66 -3.95 -9.45
C TRP A 270 -10.37 -3.65 -8.68
N PRO A 271 -10.06 -2.40 -8.36
CA PRO A 271 -8.98 -2.08 -7.43
C PRO A 271 -9.32 -2.59 -6.02
N ILE A 272 -8.54 -3.55 -5.52
CA ILE A 272 -8.79 -4.19 -4.22
C ILE A 272 -8.01 -3.51 -3.11
N ASP A 273 -6.72 -3.34 -3.35
CA ASP A 273 -5.80 -2.64 -2.44
C ASP A 273 -4.77 -1.86 -3.28
N VAL A 274 -4.57 -0.62 -2.93
CA VAL A 274 -3.59 0.24 -3.57
C VAL A 274 -2.89 1.02 -2.46
N GLY A 275 -1.61 0.78 -2.31
CA GLY A 275 -0.85 1.34 -1.20
C GLY A 275 0.59 1.64 -1.55
N ARG A 276 1.39 1.99 -0.53
CA ARG A 276 2.82 2.22 -0.61
C ARG A 276 3.22 3.16 -1.75
N ILE A 277 2.82 4.43 -1.64
CA ILE A 277 3.46 5.42 -2.49
C ILE A 277 4.87 5.65 -1.93
N LEU A 278 5.80 4.87 -2.42
CA LEU A 278 7.21 5.07 -2.13
C LEU A 278 7.69 6.29 -2.89
N ARG A 279 8.28 7.22 -2.17
CA ARG A 279 8.92 8.34 -2.80
C ARG A 279 10.22 7.91 -3.45
N THR A 280 10.38 8.24 -4.73
CA THR A 280 11.66 8.18 -5.41
C THR A 280 12.35 9.53 -5.34
N PHE A 281 13.63 9.49 -5.00
CA PHE A 281 14.54 10.56 -5.36
C PHE A 281 14.49 10.77 -6.88
N LYS A 282 14.73 12.00 -7.35
CA LYS A 282 15.05 12.21 -8.78
C LYS A 282 16.19 11.25 -9.11
N ILE A 283 15.86 10.12 -9.71
CA ILE A 283 16.86 9.28 -10.38
C ILE A 283 17.37 10.16 -11.51
N LYS A 284 18.60 10.63 -11.40
CA LYS A 284 19.28 11.18 -12.56
C LYS A 284 19.28 10.07 -13.59
N LYS A 285 18.71 10.38 -14.78
CA LYS A 285 18.62 9.52 -15.95
C LYS A 285 19.71 8.45 -15.97
N ASN A 286 19.29 7.23 -16.07
CA ASN A 286 19.81 6.10 -16.85
C ASN A 286 19.23 4.80 -16.27
N VAL A 287 17.91 4.63 -16.41
CA VAL A 287 17.33 3.29 -16.38
C VAL A 287 17.30 2.84 -17.83
N GLU A 288 18.25 2.05 -18.28
CA GLU A 288 18.18 1.35 -19.54
C GLU A 288 17.49 0.02 -19.33
N VAL A 289 16.37 -0.17 -20.01
CA VAL A 289 15.75 -1.48 -20.16
C VAL A 289 16.39 -2.13 -21.37
N THR A 290 17.18 -3.16 -21.16
CA THR A 290 17.76 -3.93 -22.26
C THR A 290 16.68 -4.74 -22.98
N ASP A 291 16.89 -5.06 -24.26
CA ASP A 291 15.98 -5.86 -25.11
C ASP A 291 15.57 -7.21 -24.49
N ASN A 292 16.25 -7.66 -23.45
CA ASN A 292 15.98 -8.88 -22.68
C ASN A 292 15.22 -8.62 -21.37
N GLY A 293 14.66 -7.42 -21.16
CA GLY A 293 13.88 -7.09 -19.96
C GLY A 293 14.71 -6.94 -18.68
N LYS A 294 16.03 -6.82 -18.77
CA LYS A 294 16.91 -6.60 -17.62
C LYS A 294 16.99 -5.10 -17.33
N ILE A 295 16.58 -4.71 -16.13
CA ILE A 295 16.70 -3.33 -15.65
C ILE A 295 18.12 -3.11 -15.16
N ILE A 296 18.85 -2.18 -15.78
CA ILE A 296 20.16 -1.69 -15.31
C ILE A 296 19.89 -0.34 -14.64
N ILE A 297 20.16 -0.27 -13.32
CA ILE A 297 20.06 0.94 -12.50
C ILE A 297 21.43 1.59 -12.41
#